data_44a8109c4b58c8892b7fea15cbb74adc
#
_entry.id   44a8109c4b58c8892b7fea15cbb74adc
#
_cell.length_a   1.000
_cell.length_b   1.000
_cell.length_c   1.000
_cell.angle_alpha   90.00
_cell.angle_beta   90.00
_cell.angle_gamma   90.00
#
_symmetry.space_group_name_H-M   'P 1'
#
loop_
_entity.id
_entity.type
_entity.pdbx_description
1 polymer ?
#
loop_
_entity_poly.entity_id
_entity_poly.type
_entity_poly.pdbx_seq_one_letter_code
_entity_poly.pdbx_strand_id
1 'polypeptide(L)'
;MSRRRNKTPTVVGLDRGPPAASPRPVRAAGPHEQGCPVGVLSELPNLMREAGHDPWELLDSFGVTQALMAKPMTPIPITLHGQIMQAAADAIGRDDLGLLIGQRATMTNAGPLRLLVLNARTAREAVEALVRYHGLWYHGIKLDFTTDRGFACVSVSMERRFPGSEQMLTAYLAAMVKHLESIFERTWRPSQVHISYRRPRTAEQYARFFRAPVLYDQPRHAVFFPAAALDEARKGSEQMLDSFLRQYLSELEAREQPDFASRVRHVIENLLASGDCSAARVWTCFSWLCGS
;
A
#
# COMPACT_ATOMS: atom_id res chain seq x y z
N MET A 1 -72.05 -29.13 -18.61
CA MET A 1 -71.15 -28.20 -19.31
C MET A 1 -70.75 -27.07 -18.35
N SER A 2 -69.60 -27.22 -17.67
CA SER A 2 -69.14 -26.27 -16.69
C SER A 2 -67.90 -25.54 -17.24
N ARG A 3 -67.99 -24.22 -17.45
CA ARG A 3 -66.89 -23.35 -17.90
C ARG A 3 -65.96 -23.02 -16.75
N ARG A 4 -64.74 -23.54 -16.76
CA ARG A 4 -63.65 -23.12 -15.86
C ARG A 4 -63.14 -21.74 -16.30
N ARG A 5 -63.22 -20.74 -15.40
CA ARG A 5 -62.60 -19.42 -15.59
C ARG A 5 -61.13 -19.53 -15.21
N ASN A 6 -60.29 -19.19 -16.21
CA ASN A 6 -58.83 -19.06 -16.04
C ASN A 6 -58.52 -17.76 -15.30
N LYS A 7 -57.92 -17.86 -14.10
CA LYS A 7 -57.40 -16.68 -13.38
C LYS A 7 -55.93 -16.48 -13.75
N THR A 8 -55.63 -15.39 -14.40
CA THR A 8 -54.29 -14.90 -14.68
C THR A 8 -53.63 -14.49 -13.34
N PRO A 9 -52.36 -14.85 -13.07
CA PRO A 9 -51.68 -14.41 -11.87
C PRO A 9 -51.28 -12.92 -11.98
N THR A 10 -51.65 -12.16 -10.99
CA THR A 10 -51.23 -10.76 -10.83
C THR A 10 -49.74 -10.71 -10.49
N VAL A 11 -48.93 -10.07 -11.33
CA VAL A 11 -47.52 -9.79 -11.10
C VAL A 11 -47.44 -8.77 -9.96
N VAL A 12 -46.93 -9.18 -8.82
CA VAL A 12 -46.61 -8.29 -7.71
C VAL A 12 -45.42 -7.47 -8.12
N GLY A 13 -45.61 -6.16 -8.27
CA GLY A 13 -44.53 -5.20 -8.57
C GLY A 13 -43.51 -5.21 -7.44
N LEU A 14 -42.26 -5.56 -7.77
CA LEU A 14 -41.13 -5.37 -6.88
C LEU A 14 -40.97 -3.88 -6.61
N ASP A 15 -41.27 -3.49 -5.38
CA ASP A 15 -41.05 -2.15 -4.85
C ASP A 15 -39.54 -1.82 -5.00
N ARG A 16 -39.19 -0.95 -5.93
CA ARG A 16 -37.84 -0.43 -6.08
C ARG A 16 -37.64 0.55 -4.91
N GLY A 17 -36.92 0.10 -3.90
CA GLY A 17 -36.46 0.95 -2.82
C GLY A 17 -35.87 2.28 -3.34
N PRO A 18 -35.76 3.30 -2.47
CA PRO A 18 -35.31 4.64 -2.87
C PRO A 18 -33.94 4.55 -3.59
N PRO A 19 -33.71 5.37 -4.64
CA PRO A 19 -32.45 5.37 -5.35
C PRO A 19 -31.30 5.62 -4.38
N ALA A 20 -30.24 4.80 -4.49
CA ALA A 20 -29.04 4.96 -3.69
C ALA A 20 -28.55 6.41 -3.80
N ALA A 21 -28.28 7.04 -2.68
CA ALA A 21 -27.75 8.41 -2.62
C ALA A 21 -26.49 8.48 -3.48
N SER A 22 -26.40 9.51 -4.34
CA SER A 22 -25.22 9.74 -5.17
C SER A 22 -23.95 9.70 -4.33
N PRO A 23 -22.90 8.97 -4.73
CA PRO A 23 -21.68 8.86 -3.97
C PRO A 23 -21.07 10.24 -3.78
N ARG A 24 -20.70 10.56 -2.54
CA ARG A 24 -20.00 11.81 -2.25
C ARG A 24 -18.61 11.75 -2.90
N PRO A 25 -18.15 12.82 -3.59
CA PRO A 25 -16.82 12.83 -4.15
C PRO A 25 -15.78 12.58 -3.05
N VAL A 26 -14.79 11.74 -3.34
CA VAL A 26 -13.65 11.53 -2.43
C VAL A 26 -12.96 12.87 -2.23
N ARG A 27 -12.88 13.28 -0.99
CA ARG A 27 -12.03 14.40 -0.60
C ARG A 27 -10.57 13.90 -0.67
N ALA A 28 -9.69 14.60 -1.40
CA ALA A 28 -8.26 14.35 -1.33
C ALA A 28 -7.81 14.40 0.14
N ALA A 29 -6.87 13.53 0.52
CA ALA A 29 -6.33 13.53 1.87
C ALA A 29 -5.84 14.94 2.23
N GLY A 30 -6.24 15.44 3.39
CA GLY A 30 -5.80 16.73 3.88
C GLY A 30 -4.30 16.68 4.23
N PRO A 31 -3.64 17.84 4.41
CA PRO A 31 -2.19 17.92 4.67
C PRO A 31 -1.73 17.19 5.94
N HIS A 32 -2.64 16.75 6.80
CA HIS A 32 -2.36 15.98 8.03
C HIS A 32 -2.99 14.58 8.01
N GLU A 33 -3.64 14.18 6.91
CA GLU A 33 -4.27 12.89 6.78
C GLU A 33 -3.29 11.92 6.08
N GLN A 34 -3.06 10.76 6.69
CA GLN A 34 -2.21 9.73 6.07
C GLN A 34 -2.83 9.29 4.75
N GLY A 35 -2.20 9.68 3.64
CA GLY A 35 -2.66 9.43 2.29
C GLY A 35 -1.69 8.57 1.49
N CYS A 36 -2.25 7.74 0.62
CA CYS A 36 -1.49 7.01 -0.38
C CYS A 36 -1.94 7.41 -1.77
N PRO A 37 -1.04 7.41 -2.77
CA PRO A 37 -1.40 7.65 -4.15
C PRO A 37 -2.49 6.69 -4.64
N VAL A 38 -3.52 7.20 -5.28
CA VAL A 38 -4.61 6.39 -5.85
C VAL A 38 -4.10 5.37 -6.86
N GLY A 39 -2.94 5.61 -7.45
CA GLY A 39 -2.27 4.70 -8.38
C GLY A 39 -1.91 3.33 -7.82
N VAL A 40 -1.93 3.15 -6.49
CA VAL A 40 -1.83 1.81 -5.87
C VAL A 40 -3.00 0.91 -6.31
N LEU A 41 -4.15 1.49 -6.62
CA LEU A 41 -5.34 0.78 -7.10
C LEU A 41 -5.37 0.61 -8.64
N SER A 42 -4.33 1.01 -9.36
CA SER A 42 -4.33 1.03 -10.84
C SER A 42 -4.67 -0.32 -11.50
N GLU A 43 -4.27 -1.42 -10.88
CA GLU A 43 -4.54 -2.77 -11.38
C GLU A 43 -5.90 -3.33 -10.95
N LEU A 44 -6.56 -2.70 -9.99
CA LEU A 44 -7.84 -3.17 -9.45
C LEU A 44 -8.94 -3.25 -10.53
N PRO A 45 -9.12 -2.23 -11.41
CA PRO A 45 -10.12 -2.32 -12.47
C PRO A 45 -9.92 -3.52 -13.40
N ASN A 46 -8.67 -3.86 -13.72
CA ASN A 46 -8.37 -5.00 -14.58
C ASN A 46 -8.71 -6.33 -13.89
N LEU A 47 -8.31 -6.47 -12.63
CA LEU A 47 -8.58 -7.66 -11.81
C LEU A 47 -10.08 -7.91 -11.62
N MET A 48 -10.86 -6.85 -11.41
CA MET A 48 -12.32 -6.96 -11.27
C MET A 48 -12.98 -7.39 -12.58
N ARG A 49 -12.56 -6.82 -13.73
CA ARG A 49 -13.08 -7.23 -15.05
C ARG A 49 -12.73 -8.68 -15.38
N GLU A 50 -11.51 -9.12 -15.08
CA GLU A 50 -11.09 -10.53 -15.24
C GLU A 50 -11.96 -11.50 -14.40
N ALA A 51 -12.45 -11.01 -13.26
CA ALA A 51 -13.39 -11.76 -12.41
C ALA A 51 -14.87 -11.62 -12.83
N GLY A 52 -15.16 -10.88 -13.89
CA GLY A 52 -16.52 -10.68 -14.43
C GLY A 52 -17.33 -9.58 -13.74
N HIS A 53 -16.69 -8.67 -13.00
CA HIS A 53 -17.32 -7.57 -12.30
C HIS A 53 -17.05 -6.22 -12.97
N ASP A 54 -18.03 -5.30 -12.93
CA ASP A 54 -17.77 -3.91 -13.31
C ASP A 54 -17.02 -3.18 -12.18
N PRO A 55 -15.76 -2.77 -12.41
CA PRO A 55 -15.00 -2.07 -11.38
C PRO A 55 -15.58 -0.71 -10.99
N TRP A 56 -16.32 -0.07 -11.90
CA TRP A 56 -16.80 1.28 -11.69
C TRP A 56 -18.04 1.33 -10.80
N GLU A 57 -18.86 0.29 -10.75
CA GLU A 57 -19.91 0.16 -9.73
C GLU A 57 -19.31 0.24 -8.31
N LEU A 58 -18.20 -0.45 -8.08
CA LEU A 58 -17.52 -0.44 -6.80
C LEU A 58 -16.80 0.89 -6.56
N LEU A 59 -15.91 1.29 -7.47
CA LEU A 59 -15.02 2.45 -7.27
C LEU A 59 -15.81 3.75 -7.14
N ASP A 60 -16.85 3.97 -7.95
CA ASP A 60 -17.71 5.14 -7.87
C ASP A 60 -18.50 5.18 -6.56
N SER A 61 -18.87 4.02 -5.98
CA SER A 61 -19.52 3.97 -4.66
C SER A 61 -18.63 4.50 -3.53
N PHE A 62 -17.32 4.44 -3.70
CA PHE A 62 -16.31 5.04 -2.83
C PHE A 62 -15.88 6.44 -3.31
N GLY A 63 -16.47 6.97 -4.39
CA GLY A 63 -16.12 8.24 -4.99
C GLY A 63 -14.81 8.26 -5.77
N VAL A 64 -14.22 7.10 -6.05
CA VAL A 64 -13.01 6.96 -6.88
C VAL A 64 -13.42 6.84 -8.34
N THR A 65 -13.41 7.99 -9.03
CA THR A 65 -13.79 8.10 -10.43
C THR A 65 -12.65 7.81 -11.40
N GLN A 66 -12.97 7.57 -12.68
CA GLN A 66 -11.97 7.44 -13.73
C GLN A 66 -11.06 8.67 -13.84
N ALA A 67 -11.62 9.88 -13.65
CA ALA A 67 -10.87 11.12 -13.68
C ALA A 67 -9.85 11.22 -12.52
N LEU A 68 -10.18 10.67 -11.35
CA LEU A 68 -9.26 10.57 -10.21
C LEU A 68 -8.16 9.54 -10.51
N MET A 69 -8.51 8.38 -11.02
CA MET A 69 -7.57 7.32 -11.38
C MET A 69 -6.60 7.75 -12.50
N ALA A 70 -7.00 8.66 -13.38
CA ALA A 70 -6.11 9.26 -14.38
C ALA A 70 -4.99 10.14 -13.80
N LYS A 71 -5.07 10.45 -12.49
CA LYS A 71 -4.04 11.21 -11.75
C LYS A 71 -3.42 10.33 -10.65
N PRO A 72 -2.58 9.35 -11.00
CA PRO A 72 -2.17 8.27 -10.11
C PRO A 72 -1.44 8.72 -8.85
N MET A 73 -0.82 9.91 -8.86
CA MET A 73 -0.14 10.46 -7.68
C MET A 73 -1.06 11.24 -6.74
N THR A 74 -2.36 11.35 -7.03
CA THR A 74 -3.32 12.02 -6.11
C THR A 74 -3.47 11.19 -4.84
N PRO A 75 -3.17 11.75 -3.65
CA PRO A 75 -3.31 11.04 -2.40
C PRO A 75 -4.79 10.92 -2.01
N ILE A 76 -5.20 9.74 -1.60
CA ILE A 76 -6.49 9.48 -0.95
C ILE A 76 -6.23 8.83 0.42
N PRO A 77 -7.18 8.92 1.38
CA PRO A 77 -6.98 8.35 2.71
C PRO A 77 -6.59 6.87 2.66
N ILE A 78 -5.58 6.49 3.44
CA ILE A 78 -5.10 5.09 3.47
C ILE A 78 -6.20 4.11 3.92
N THR A 79 -7.08 4.54 4.82
CA THR A 79 -8.24 3.75 5.26
C THR A 79 -9.23 3.50 4.12
N LEU A 80 -9.40 4.48 3.23
CA LEU A 80 -10.24 4.33 2.04
C LEU A 80 -9.66 3.31 1.06
N HIS A 81 -8.33 3.30 0.86
CA HIS A 81 -7.67 2.25 0.08
C HIS A 81 -7.99 0.86 0.63
N GLY A 82 -7.87 0.68 1.96
CA GLY A 82 -8.18 -0.59 2.60
C GLY A 82 -9.64 -0.99 2.40
N GLN A 83 -10.57 -0.06 2.60
CA GLN A 83 -12.01 -0.32 2.41
C GLN A 83 -12.32 -0.74 0.98
N ILE A 84 -11.74 -0.07 -0.02
CA ILE A 84 -11.91 -0.42 -1.44
C ILE A 84 -11.34 -1.81 -1.71
N MET A 85 -10.12 -2.09 -1.25
CA MET A 85 -9.48 -3.38 -1.46
C MET A 85 -10.24 -4.52 -0.79
N GLN A 86 -10.77 -4.30 0.42
CA GLN A 86 -11.60 -5.30 1.10
C GLN A 86 -12.91 -5.54 0.36
N ALA A 87 -13.62 -4.48 0.00
CA ALA A 87 -14.87 -4.61 -0.74
C ALA A 87 -14.68 -5.30 -2.11
N ALA A 88 -13.58 -5.01 -2.79
CA ALA A 88 -13.23 -5.68 -4.04
C ALA A 88 -12.90 -7.16 -3.82
N ALA A 89 -12.12 -7.49 -2.78
CA ALA A 89 -11.79 -8.87 -2.41
C ALA A 89 -13.05 -9.69 -2.11
N ASP A 90 -13.99 -9.09 -1.37
CA ASP A 90 -15.27 -9.71 -1.03
C ASP A 90 -16.14 -9.92 -2.28
N ALA A 91 -16.22 -8.90 -3.17
CA ALA A 91 -17.00 -8.96 -4.39
C ALA A 91 -16.54 -10.08 -5.35
N ILE A 92 -15.22 -10.26 -5.51
CA ILE A 92 -14.65 -11.30 -6.38
C ILE A 92 -14.40 -12.62 -5.66
N GLY A 93 -14.69 -12.72 -4.36
CA GLY A 93 -14.51 -13.93 -3.56
C GLY A 93 -13.05 -14.37 -3.38
N ARG A 94 -12.09 -13.43 -3.34
CA ARG A 94 -10.65 -13.70 -3.28
C ARG A 94 -10.00 -13.09 -2.04
N ASP A 95 -9.36 -13.92 -1.21
CA ASP A 95 -8.59 -13.50 -0.04
C ASP A 95 -7.13 -13.11 -0.35
N ASP A 96 -6.70 -13.26 -1.61
CA ASP A 96 -5.37 -12.91 -2.10
C ASP A 96 -5.35 -11.72 -3.09
N LEU A 97 -6.36 -10.87 -3.08
CA LEU A 97 -6.43 -9.71 -3.98
C LEU A 97 -5.19 -8.82 -3.88
N GLY A 98 -4.72 -8.55 -2.65
CA GLY A 98 -3.51 -7.77 -2.43
C GLY A 98 -2.28 -8.40 -3.10
N LEU A 99 -2.13 -9.72 -3.04
CA LEU A 99 -1.07 -10.44 -3.74
C LEU A 99 -1.18 -10.23 -5.25
N LEU A 100 -2.38 -10.37 -5.83
CA LEU A 100 -2.62 -10.18 -7.26
C LEU A 100 -2.28 -8.76 -7.73
N ILE A 101 -2.63 -7.73 -6.95
CA ILE A 101 -2.26 -6.34 -7.25
C ILE A 101 -0.73 -6.19 -7.22
N GLY A 102 -0.09 -6.65 -6.14
CA GLY A 102 1.35 -6.50 -5.98
C GLY A 102 2.17 -7.28 -7.02
N GLN A 103 1.70 -8.43 -7.49
CA GLN A 103 2.32 -9.20 -8.57
C GLN A 103 2.44 -8.41 -9.88
N ARG A 104 1.52 -7.49 -10.14
CA ARG A 104 1.47 -6.66 -11.34
C ARG A 104 2.26 -5.37 -11.19
N ALA A 105 2.81 -5.11 -10.01
CA ALA A 105 3.62 -3.94 -9.77
C ALA A 105 4.88 -3.94 -10.65
N THR A 106 5.24 -2.76 -11.12
CA THR A 106 6.46 -2.49 -11.87
C THR A 106 7.19 -1.32 -11.22
N MET A 107 8.43 -1.04 -11.63
CA MET A 107 9.15 0.15 -11.15
C MET A 107 8.41 1.47 -11.44
N THR A 108 7.47 1.48 -12.39
CA THR A 108 6.61 2.65 -12.64
C THR A 108 5.74 2.97 -11.42
N ASN A 109 5.32 1.95 -10.66
CA ASN A 109 4.54 2.13 -9.43
C ASN A 109 5.35 2.76 -8.29
N ALA A 110 6.70 2.73 -8.34
CA ALA A 110 7.55 3.45 -7.40
C ALA A 110 7.55 4.98 -7.63
N GLY A 111 6.82 5.46 -8.65
CA GLY A 111 6.70 6.88 -8.96
C GLY A 111 8.06 7.53 -9.26
N PRO A 112 8.34 8.74 -8.73
CA PRO A 112 9.61 9.42 -8.93
C PRO A 112 10.83 8.65 -8.41
N LEU A 113 10.66 7.79 -7.39
CA LEU A 113 11.74 6.97 -6.81
C LEU A 113 12.39 6.03 -7.82
N ARG A 114 11.64 5.62 -8.86
CA ARG A 114 12.17 4.73 -9.90
C ARG A 114 13.47 5.27 -10.52
N LEU A 115 13.56 6.58 -10.72
CA LEU A 115 14.75 7.20 -11.33
C LEU A 115 15.97 7.05 -10.43
N LEU A 116 15.80 7.30 -9.14
CA LEU A 116 16.87 7.12 -8.15
C LEU A 116 17.29 5.65 -8.03
N VAL A 117 16.31 4.74 -7.92
CA VAL A 117 16.56 3.29 -7.83
C VAL A 117 17.25 2.78 -9.09
N LEU A 118 16.84 3.21 -10.28
CA LEU A 118 17.42 2.75 -11.55
C LEU A 118 18.85 3.30 -11.78
N ASN A 119 19.17 4.48 -11.25
CA ASN A 119 20.47 5.10 -11.39
C ASN A 119 21.45 4.80 -10.23
N ALA A 120 21.04 4.07 -9.21
CA ALA A 120 21.89 3.66 -8.11
C ALA A 120 23.06 2.78 -8.59
N ARG A 121 24.25 2.99 -8.03
CA ARG A 121 25.51 2.30 -8.42
C ARG A 121 25.58 0.89 -7.89
N THR A 122 24.96 0.63 -6.76
CA THR A 122 24.89 -0.69 -6.13
C THR A 122 23.44 -1.05 -5.80
N ALA A 123 23.17 -2.33 -5.60
CA ALA A 123 21.86 -2.78 -5.15
C ALA A 123 21.54 -2.23 -3.74
N ARG A 124 22.53 -2.08 -2.87
CA ARG A 124 22.42 -1.45 -1.55
C ARG A 124 21.88 -0.03 -1.65
N GLU A 125 22.52 0.82 -2.44
CA GLU A 125 22.08 2.20 -2.66
C GLU A 125 20.65 2.29 -3.19
N ALA A 126 20.26 1.37 -4.07
CA ALA A 126 18.90 1.30 -4.60
C ALA A 126 17.87 0.95 -3.52
N VAL A 127 18.16 -0.05 -2.68
CA VAL A 127 17.27 -0.47 -1.58
C VAL A 127 17.16 0.63 -0.52
N GLU A 128 18.29 1.20 -0.10
CA GLU A 128 18.33 2.30 0.88
C GLU A 128 17.56 3.51 0.39
N ALA A 129 17.71 3.89 -0.87
CA ALA A 129 16.98 4.99 -1.47
C ALA A 129 15.47 4.72 -1.50
N LEU A 130 15.06 3.50 -1.90
CA LEU A 130 13.66 3.10 -1.92
C LEU A 130 13.03 3.19 -0.52
N VAL A 131 13.71 2.67 0.49
CA VAL A 131 13.21 2.68 1.88
C VAL A 131 13.19 4.10 2.44
N ARG A 132 14.27 4.86 2.27
CA ARG A 132 14.41 6.21 2.83
C ARG A 132 13.34 7.16 2.31
N TYR A 133 13.13 7.19 1.01
CA TYR A 133 12.27 8.19 0.36
C TYR A 133 10.84 7.71 0.12
N HIS A 134 10.50 6.46 0.48
CA HIS A 134 9.15 5.92 0.31
C HIS A 134 8.08 6.79 1.00
N GLY A 135 8.38 7.25 2.23
CA GLY A 135 7.46 8.05 3.04
C GLY A 135 7.05 9.38 2.43
N LEU A 136 7.78 9.92 1.44
CA LEU A 136 7.41 11.16 0.75
C LEU A 136 6.08 11.07 0.00
N TRP A 137 5.64 9.87 -0.39
CA TRP A 137 4.41 9.68 -1.15
C TRP A 137 3.44 8.68 -0.53
N TYR A 138 3.92 7.78 0.34
CA TYR A 138 3.12 6.67 0.86
C TYR A 138 2.97 6.78 2.37
N HIS A 139 2.17 7.78 2.79
CA HIS A 139 1.94 8.03 4.22
C HIS A 139 1.11 6.90 4.85
N GLY A 140 1.46 6.52 6.07
CA GLY A 140 0.80 5.45 6.83
C GLY A 140 1.33 4.05 6.56
N ILE A 141 2.27 3.90 5.61
CA ILE A 141 3.03 2.67 5.36
C ILE A 141 4.50 2.96 5.64
N LYS A 142 5.09 2.14 6.50
CA LYS A 142 6.49 2.25 6.87
C LYS A 142 7.28 1.10 6.27
N LEU A 143 8.39 1.45 5.62
CA LEU A 143 9.42 0.52 5.19
C LEU A 143 10.61 0.62 6.13
N ASP A 144 11.16 -0.53 6.51
CA ASP A 144 12.42 -0.61 7.25
C ASP A 144 13.38 -1.55 6.54
N PHE A 145 14.67 -1.22 6.59
CA PHE A 145 15.73 -2.02 6.02
C PHE A 145 16.80 -2.28 7.09
N THR A 146 17.16 -3.54 7.27
CA THR A 146 18.18 -3.96 8.23
C THR A 146 19.06 -5.05 7.63
N THR A 147 20.30 -5.13 8.10
CA THR A 147 21.22 -6.23 7.79
C THR A 147 21.74 -6.81 9.09
N ASP A 148 21.65 -8.13 9.25
CA ASP A 148 22.17 -8.87 10.39
C ASP A 148 22.64 -10.25 9.99
N ARG A 149 23.80 -10.69 10.52
CA ARG A 149 24.36 -12.03 10.37
C ARG A 149 24.38 -12.57 8.94
N GLY A 150 24.70 -11.70 7.97
CA GLY A 150 24.80 -12.07 6.56
C GLY A 150 23.46 -12.09 5.80
N PHE A 151 22.37 -11.69 6.44
CA PHE A 151 21.06 -11.51 5.82
C PHE A 151 20.66 -10.04 5.79
N ALA A 152 19.95 -9.67 4.74
CA ALA A 152 19.24 -8.41 4.60
C ALA A 152 17.74 -8.66 4.78
N CYS A 153 17.06 -7.71 5.37
CA CYS A 153 15.63 -7.74 5.62
C CYS A 153 15.01 -6.41 5.21
N VAL A 154 14.05 -6.44 4.31
CA VAL A 154 13.14 -5.31 4.03
C VAL A 154 11.78 -5.66 4.62
N SER A 155 11.25 -4.80 5.49
CA SER A 155 9.96 -5.01 6.12
C SER A 155 8.97 -3.89 5.84
N VAL A 156 7.68 -4.26 5.81
CA VAL A 156 6.54 -3.37 5.60
C VAL A 156 5.65 -3.43 6.82
N SER A 157 5.26 -2.27 7.33
CA SER A 157 4.34 -2.17 8.47
C SER A 157 3.38 -1.00 8.31
N MET A 158 2.30 -1.02 9.10
CA MET A 158 1.35 0.06 9.26
C MET A 158 1.19 0.35 10.74
N GLU A 159 1.05 1.63 11.10
CA GLU A 159 0.87 2.05 12.50
C GLU A 159 -0.46 1.56 13.08
N ARG A 160 -1.50 1.49 12.25
CA ARG A 160 -2.86 1.10 12.67
C ARG A 160 -3.42 0.05 11.73
N ARG A 161 -4.13 -0.92 12.30
CA ARG A 161 -4.93 -1.89 11.54
C ARG A 161 -6.33 -1.34 11.31
N PHE A 162 -6.86 -1.55 10.11
CA PHE A 162 -8.20 -1.18 9.69
C PHE A 162 -8.70 -2.19 8.63
N PRO A 163 -9.99 -2.22 8.28
CA PRO A 163 -10.51 -3.13 7.26
C PRO A 163 -9.71 -3.01 5.95
N GLY A 164 -9.25 -4.14 5.43
CA GLY A 164 -8.44 -4.22 4.21
C GLY A 164 -6.95 -3.93 4.38
N SER A 165 -6.46 -3.61 5.60
CA SER A 165 -5.02 -3.41 5.84
C SER A 165 -4.18 -4.65 5.53
N GLU A 166 -4.73 -5.87 5.66
CA GLU A 166 -4.03 -7.11 5.29
C GLU A 166 -3.82 -7.20 3.78
N GLN A 167 -4.84 -6.86 3.00
CA GLN A 167 -4.74 -6.79 1.53
C GLN A 167 -3.70 -5.75 1.10
N MET A 168 -3.71 -4.58 1.73
CA MET A 168 -2.73 -3.53 1.46
C MET A 168 -1.31 -3.97 1.79
N LEU A 169 -1.06 -4.49 2.99
CA LEU A 169 0.26 -4.96 3.41
C LEU A 169 0.78 -6.04 2.46
N THR A 170 -0.09 -6.94 2.01
CA THR A 170 0.27 -7.97 1.02
C THR A 170 0.62 -7.36 -0.32
N ALA A 171 -0.17 -6.39 -0.79
CA ALA A 171 0.10 -5.70 -2.06
C ALA A 171 1.46 -4.98 -2.03
N TYR A 172 1.75 -4.29 -0.93
CA TYR A 172 3.04 -3.62 -0.74
C TYR A 172 4.21 -4.60 -0.65
N LEU A 173 4.07 -5.71 0.09
CA LEU A 173 5.12 -6.72 0.18
C LEU A 173 5.39 -7.37 -1.18
N ALA A 174 4.34 -7.72 -1.92
CA ALA A 174 4.47 -8.30 -3.25
C ALA A 174 5.09 -7.30 -4.26
N ALA A 175 4.64 -6.03 -4.23
CA ALA A 175 5.24 -4.96 -5.02
C ALA A 175 6.71 -4.74 -4.65
N MET A 176 7.05 -4.79 -3.35
CA MET A 176 8.44 -4.69 -2.89
C MET A 176 9.31 -5.81 -3.48
N VAL A 177 8.82 -7.06 -3.49
CA VAL A 177 9.54 -8.16 -4.14
C VAL A 177 9.74 -7.89 -5.62
N LYS A 178 8.74 -7.35 -6.33
CA LYS A 178 8.87 -6.96 -7.75
C LYS A 178 9.90 -5.85 -7.95
N HIS A 179 9.97 -4.88 -7.03
CA HIS A 179 10.99 -3.84 -7.07
C HIS A 179 12.39 -4.41 -6.79
N LEU A 180 12.51 -5.31 -5.82
CA LEU A 180 13.77 -6.01 -5.54
C LEU A 180 14.22 -6.89 -6.74
N GLU A 181 13.30 -7.61 -7.39
CA GLU A 181 13.59 -8.33 -8.63
C GLU A 181 14.11 -7.41 -9.76
N SER A 182 13.71 -6.14 -9.77
CA SER A 182 14.20 -5.15 -10.75
C SER A 182 15.55 -4.55 -10.36
N ILE A 183 15.87 -4.53 -9.06
CA ILE A 183 17.15 -4.07 -8.51
C ILE A 183 18.24 -5.12 -8.71
N PHE A 184 17.92 -6.37 -8.38
CA PHE A 184 18.80 -7.52 -8.51
C PHE A 184 18.64 -8.16 -9.89
N GLU A 185 19.44 -9.14 -10.20
CA GLU A 185 19.30 -9.90 -11.44
C GLU A 185 18.02 -10.76 -11.47
N ARG A 186 17.57 -11.12 -12.68
CA ARG A 186 16.32 -11.91 -12.89
C ARG A 186 16.27 -13.24 -12.13
N THR A 187 17.42 -13.78 -11.74
CA THR A 187 17.53 -15.03 -10.98
C THR A 187 17.35 -14.85 -9.48
N TRP A 188 17.36 -13.60 -8.99
CA TRP A 188 17.19 -13.30 -7.57
C TRP A 188 15.86 -13.81 -7.03
N ARG A 189 15.91 -14.34 -5.82
CA ARG A 189 14.72 -14.76 -5.04
C ARG A 189 14.95 -14.45 -3.57
N PRO A 190 13.89 -14.16 -2.81
CA PRO A 190 14.00 -14.10 -1.36
C PRO A 190 14.38 -15.47 -0.79
N SER A 191 15.12 -15.46 0.31
CA SER A 191 15.39 -16.69 1.09
C SER A 191 14.18 -17.12 1.90
N GLN A 192 13.39 -16.14 2.36
CA GLN A 192 12.22 -16.34 3.21
C GLN A 192 11.31 -15.11 3.16
N VAL A 193 10.01 -15.33 3.34
CA VAL A 193 8.99 -14.26 3.42
C VAL A 193 8.17 -14.43 4.69
N HIS A 194 7.99 -13.37 5.44
CA HIS A 194 7.15 -13.30 6.62
C HIS A 194 5.86 -12.54 6.33
N ILE A 195 4.74 -13.08 6.81
CA ILE A 195 3.41 -12.50 6.74
C ILE A 195 2.86 -12.38 8.17
N SER A 196 2.34 -11.21 8.54
CA SER A 196 1.91 -10.93 9.92
C SER A 196 0.48 -11.35 10.26
N TYR A 197 -0.22 -11.98 9.37
CA TYR A 197 -1.57 -12.51 9.60
C TYR A 197 -1.61 -14.02 9.40
N ARG A 198 -2.74 -14.60 9.73
CA ARG A 198 -2.98 -16.05 9.63
C ARG A 198 -2.89 -16.52 8.19
N ARG A 199 -2.53 -17.79 8.03
CA ARG A 199 -2.42 -18.45 6.74
C ARG A 199 -3.77 -18.35 5.99
N PRO A 200 -3.82 -17.69 4.81
CA PRO A 200 -5.02 -17.59 4.00
C PRO A 200 -5.34 -18.93 3.30
N ARG A 201 -6.56 -19.07 2.81
CA ARG A 201 -6.95 -20.26 2.02
C ARG A 201 -6.13 -20.38 0.74
N THR A 202 -5.73 -19.25 0.17
CA THR A 202 -4.91 -19.14 -1.06
C THR A 202 -3.40 -19.19 -0.80
N ALA A 203 -2.92 -19.71 0.34
CA ALA A 203 -1.51 -19.72 0.73
C ALA A 203 -0.56 -20.34 -0.32
N GLU A 204 -1.05 -21.26 -1.16
CA GLU A 204 -0.28 -21.83 -2.26
C GLU A 204 0.08 -20.78 -3.33
N GLN A 205 -0.77 -19.79 -3.55
CA GLN A 205 -0.51 -18.69 -4.49
C GLN A 205 0.67 -17.84 -4.00
N TYR A 206 0.75 -17.61 -2.66
CA TYR A 206 1.86 -16.89 -2.04
C TYR A 206 3.18 -17.66 -2.24
N ALA A 207 3.22 -18.95 -1.91
CA ALA A 207 4.42 -19.78 -2.11
C ALA A 207 4.86 -19.81 -3.59
N ARG A 208 3.90 -19.89 -4.51
CA ARG A 208 4.15 -19.88 -5.95
C ARG A 208 4.71 -18.54 -6.44
N PHE A 209 4.19 -17.43 -5.94
CA PHE A 209 4.66 -16.09 -6.31
C PHE A 209 6.04 -15.80 -5.73
N PHE A 210 6.20 -15.93 -4.42
CA PHE A 210 7.46 -15.59 -3.76
C PHE A 210 8.61 -16.57 -4.09
N ARG A 211 8.29 -17.80 -4.50
CA ARG A 211 9.26 -18.86 -4.79
C ARG A 211 10.24 -19.09 -3.64
N ALA A 212 9.76 -18.92 -2.42
CA ALA A 212 10.49 -19.03 -1.17
C ALA A 212 9.55 -19.52 -0.07
N PRO A 213 10.06 -20.06 1.05
CA PRO A 213 9.26 -20.36 2.23
C PRO A 213 8.52 -19.13 2.72
N VAL A 214 7.18 -19.27 2.93
CA VAL A 214 6.32 -18.22 3.47
C VAL A 214 5.87 -18.62 4.87
N LEU A 215 6.26 -17.84 5.87
CA LEU A 215 5.87 -18.02 7.26
C LEU A 215 4.76 -17.03 7.61
N TYR A 216 3.67 -17.55 8.18
CA TYR A 216 2.51 -16.79 8.63
C TYR A 216 2.55 -16.55 10.14
N ASP A 217 1.67 -15.69 10.65
CA ASP A 217 1.59 -15.30 12.07
C ASP A 217 2.91 -14.71 12.60
N GLN A 218 3.64 -14.00 11.75
CA GLN A 218 4.91 -13.37 12.10
C GLN A 218 4.70 -11.95 12.65
N PRO A 219 5.66 -11.38 13.40
CA PRO A 219 5.53 -10.03 13.96
C PRO A 219 5.31 -8.93 12.91
N ARG A 220 5.81 -9.12 11.68
CA ARG A 220 5.74 -8.14 10.59
C ARG A 220 5.75 -8.81 9.22
N HIS A 221 5.31 -8.08 8.20
CA HIS A 221 5.57 -8.45 6.81
C HIS A 221 7.02 -8.16 6.48
N ALA A 222 7.76 -9.14 5.97
CA ALA A 222 9.17 -8.97 5.67
C ALA A 222 9.66 -9.92 4.58
N VAL A 223 10.70 -9.47 3.87
CA VAL A 223 11.42 -10.25 2.87
C VAL A 223 12.87 -10.35 3.32
N PHE A 224 13.39 -11.58 3.38
CA PHE A 224 14.77 -11.86 3.76
C PHE A 224 15.56 -12.38 2.55
N PHE A 225 16.82 -11.95 2.41
CA PHE A 225 17.71 -12.38 1.35
C PHE A 225 19.18 -12.25 1.78
N PRO A 226 20.15 -12.90 1.10
CA PRO A 226 21.56 -12.80 1.45
C PRO A 226 22.07 -11.37 1.32
N ALA A 227 22.72 -10.83 2.35
CA ALA A 227 23.25 -9.46 2.34
C ALA A 227 24.33 -9.26 1.27
N ALA A 228 25.04 -10.31 0.86
CA ALA A 228 26.05 -10.24 -0.20
C ALA A 228 25.47 -9.77 -1.55
N ALA A 229 24.18 -10.02 -1.83
CA ALA A 229 23.54 -9.52 -3.04
C ALA A 229 23.46 -7.98 -3.11
N LEU A 230 23.58 -7.29 -1.97
CA LEU A 230 23.53 -5.83 -1.90
C LEU A 230 24.77 -5.15 -2.49
N ASP A 231 25.89 -5.84 -2.52
CA ASP A 231 27.18 -5.28 -2.92
C ASP A 231 27.45 -5.45 -4.43
N GLU A 232 26.51 -6.05 -5.15
CA GLU A 232 26.58 -6.19 -6.60
C GLU A 232 26.55 -4.80 -7.28
N ALA A 233 27.55 -4.58 -8.15
CA ALA A 233 27.64 -3.37 -8.96
C ALA A 233 26.55 -3.39 -10.05
N ARG A 234 25.88 -2.26 -10.23
CA ARG A 234 24.83 -2.09 -11.25
C ARG A 234 25.37 -1.34 -12.46
N LYS A 235 24.95 -1.76 -13.64
CA LYS A 235 25.31 -1.10 -14.90
C LYS A 235 24.39 0.08 -15.15
N GLY A 236 24.94 1.21 -15.63
CA GLY A 236 24.13 2.31 -16.19
C GLY A 236 23.81 3.45 -15.24
N SER A 237 24.58 3.66 -14.16
CA SER A 237 24.42 4.86 -13.32
C SER A 237 24.99 6.10 -13.99
N GLU A 238 24.15 7.12 -14.25
CA GLU A 238 24.60 8.47 -14.58
C GLU A 238 24.82 9.23 -13.28
N GLN A 239 26.08 9.40 -12.90
CA GLN A 239 26.44 10.01 -11.61
C GLN A 239 25.88 11.41 -11.40
N MET A 240 25.79 12.21 -12.47
CA MET A 240 25.22 13.55 -12.42
C MET A 240 23.69 13.51 -12.13
N LEU A 241 22.98 12.62 -12.79
CA LEU A 241 21.53 12.43 -12.58
C LEU A 241 21.24 11.90 -11.16
N ASP A 242 22.01 10.95 -10.68
CA ASP A 242 21.88 10.42 -9.32
C ASP A 242 22.09 11.53 -8.27
N SER A 243 23.14 12.33 -8.41
CA SER A 243 23.42 13.44 -7.50
C SER A 243 22.30 14.49 -7.50
N PHE A 244 21.80 14.86 -8.67
CA PHE A 244 20.67 15.79 -8.80
C PHE A 244 19.40 15.25 -8.15
N LEU A 245 19.06 13.99 -8.41
CA LEU A 245 17.88 13.37 -7.85
C LEU A 245 17.95 13.26 -6.32
N ARG A 246 19.11 12.89 -5.75
CA ARG A 246 19.32 12.83 -4.30
C ARG A 246 19.17 14.20 -3.66
N GLN A 247 19.76 15.23 -4.26
CA GLN A 247 19.60 16.60 -3.77
C GLN A 247 18.14 17.03 -3.80
N TYR A 248 17.45 16.83 -4.92
CA TYR A 248 16.03 17.19 -5.07
C TYR A 248 15.14 16.48 -4.04
N LEU A 249 15.35 15.17 -3.84
CA LEU A 249 14.58 14.40 -2.86
C LEU A 249 14.90 14.80 -1.41
N SER A 250 16.14 15.13 -1.11
CA SER A 250 16.52 15.65 0.22
C SER A 250 15.87 17.01 0.51
N GLU A 251 15.75 17.87 -0.50
CA GLU A 251 15.03 19.14 -0.37
C GLU A 251 13.51 18.93 -0.15
N LEU A 252 12.92 17.96 -0.84
CA LEU A 252 11.50 17.57 -0.60
C LEU A 252 11.32 17.02 0.81
N GLU A 253 12.17 16.10 1.24
CA GLU A 253 12.16 15.52 2.59
C GLU A 253 12.25 16.62 3.67
N ALA A 254 13.12 17.61 3.47
CA ALA A 254 13.25 18.74 4.39
C ALA A 254 12.00 19.62 4.45
N ARG A 255 11.25 19.75 3.34
CA ARG A 255 9.99 20.52 3.29
C ARG A 255 8.83 19.77 3.92
N GLU A 256 8.83 18.43 3.84
CA GLU A 256 7.78 17.58 4.40
C GLU A 256 7.99 17.22 5.87
N GLN A 257 9.17 17.52 6.44
CA GLN A 257 9.34 17.39 7.88
C GLN A 257 8.32 18.32 8.56
N PRO A 258 7.35 17.77 9.32
CA PRO A 258 6.37 18.60 10.01
C PRO A 258 7.10 19.59 10.89
N ASP A 259 6.75 20.86 10.79
CA ASP A 259 7.26 21.89 11.66
C ASP A 259 6.99 21.52 13.14
N PHE A 260 7.71 22.16 14.05
CA PHE A 260 7.55 21.88 15.48
C PHE A 260 6.08 21.90 15.93
N ALA A 261 5.30 22.87 15.43
CA ALA A 261 3.89 23.03 15.77
C ALA A 261 3.03 21.86 15.27
N SER A 262 3.31 21.34 14.09
CA SER A 262 2.62 20.16 13.53
C SER A 262 2.94 18.89 14.31
N ARG A 263 4.18 18.71 14.76
CA ARG A 263 4.56 17.58 15.62
C ARG A 263 3.90 17.66 17.00
N VAL A 264 3.84 18.84 17.60
CA VAL A 264 3.11 19.08 18.87
C VAL A 264 1.62 18.77 18.70
N ARG A 265 1.00 19.27 17.63
CA ARG A 265 -0.42 19.03 17.36
C ARG A 265 -0.71 17.54 17.23
N HIS A 266 0.09 16.79 16.47
CA HIS A 266 -0.08 15.34 16.32
C HIS A 266 0.02 14.58 17.66
N VAL A 267 0.96 14.95 18.52
CA VAL A 267 1.08 14.40 19.89
C VAL A 267 -0.17 14.72 20.70
N ILE A 268 -0.66 15.96 20.64
CA ILE A 268 -1.87 16.39 21.35
C ILE A 268 -3.10 15.61 20.86
N GLU A 269 -3.29 15.47 19.56
CA GLU A 269 -4.42 14.73 18.97
C GLU A 269 -4.43 13.26 19.39
N ASN A 270 -3.26 12.61 19.41
CA ASN A 270 -3.13 11.22 19.89
C ASN A 270 -3.41 11.08 21.40
N LEU A 271 -2.97 12.03 22.22
CA LEU A 271 -3.24 12.04 23.65
C LEU A 271 -4.71 12.36 23.97
N LEU A 272 -5.35 13.24 23.18
CA LEU A 272 -6.80 13.51 23.28
C LEU A 272 -7.61 12.27 22.94
N ALA A 273 -7.24 11.53 21.89
CA ALA A 273 -7.91 10.29 21.49
C ALA A 273 -7.78 9.19 22.56
N SER A 274 -6.72 9.20 23.38
CA SER A 274 -6.51 8.26 24.49
C SER A 274 -7.16 8.72 25.81
N GLY A 275 -7.75 9.93 25.86
CA GLY A 275 -8.36 10.50 27.06
C GLY A 275 -7.37 11.00 28.11
N ASP A 276 -6.07 11.04 27.83
CA ASP A 276 -5.00 11.38 28.79
C ASP A 276 -4.11 12.52 28.24
N CYS A 277 -4.71 13.64 27.87
CA CYS A 277 -4.00 14.81 27.37
C CYS A 277 -3.71 15.80 28.51
N SER A 278 -2.48 15.74 29.06
CA SER A 278 -1.96 16.74 29.98
C SER A 278 -0.67 17.36 29.44
N ALA A 279 -0.38 18.61 29.83
CA ALA A 279 0.84 19.30 29.44
C ALA A 279 2.12 18.50 29.81
N ALA A 280 2.10 17.78 30.94
CA ALA A 280 3.19 16.92 31.37
C ALA A 280 3.38 15.71 30.43
N ARG A 281 2.30 15.09 29.96
CA ARG A 281 2.34 13.98 29.00
C ARG A 281 2.82 14.44 27.63
N VAL A 282 2.33 15.58 27.15
CA VAL A 282 2.79 16.19 25.90
C VAL A 282 4.30 16.43 25.97
N TRP A 283 4.79 17.00 27.07
CA TRP A 283 6.22 17.25 27.28
C TRP A 283 7.03 15.95 27.35
N THR A 284 6.55 14.92 28.03
CA THR A 284 7.23 13.62 28.11
C THR A 284 7.34 12.95 26.74
N CYS A 285 6.28 12.95 25.95
CA CYS A 285 6.32 12.43 24.58
C CYS A 285 7.29 13.23 23.69
N PHE A 286 7.38 14.54 23.93
CA PHE A 286 8.26 15.42 23.16
C PHE A 286 9.73 15.26 23.52
N SER A 287 10.07 15.10 24.78
CA SER A 287 11.45 14.85 25.23
C SER A 287 12.00 13.53 24.71
N TRP A 288 11.15 12.53 24.51
CA TRP A 288 11.51 11.26 23.86
C TRP A 288 11.79 11.41 22.37
N LEU A 289 11.04 12.28 21.67
CA LEU A 289 11.19 12.53 20.25
C LEU A 289 12.37 13.45 19.88
N CYS A 290 12.85 14.26 20.83
CA CYS A 290 13.99 15.18 20.64
C CYS A 290 15.32 14.64 21.16
N GLY A 291 15.33 13.48 21.79
CA GLY A 291 16.50 12.88 22.46
C GLY A 291 17.18 11.74 21.71
N SER A 292 17.00 11.64 20.36
CA SER A 292 17.70 10.64 19.53
C SER A 292 18.54 11.33 18.49
#